data_df14e505ada8ed3c15a328fc47f4c82d
#
_entry.id   df14e505ada8ed3c15a328fc47f4c82d
#
_cell.length_a   1.000
_cell.length_b   1.000
_cell.length_c   1.000
_cell.angle_alpha   90.00
_cell.angle_beta   90.00
_cell.angle_gamma   90.00
#
_symmetry.space_group_name_H-M   'P 1'
#
loop_
_entity.id
_entity.type
_entity.pdbx_description
1 polymer ?
#
loop_
_entity_poly.entity_id
_entity_poly.type
_entity_poly.pdbx_seq_one_letter_code
_entity_poly.pdbx_strand_id
1 'polypeptide(L)'
;MDRNDFQPDTRYTITWRDAAGKVRPATIYVYRVYDAFMIARPTGGDALLRKIAYPEVVQIVAAQAVAPSDRYLVPAALLDEKNWRDRSVMAHYSTSPARGK
;
A
#
# COMPACT_ATOMS: atom_id res chain seq x y z
N MET A 1 -8.78 -0.47 11.97
CA MET A 1 -8.56 0.70 11.12
C MET A 1 -9.59 0.73 10.03
N ASP A 2 -9.86 1.90 9.49
CA ASP A 2 -10.78 2.02 8.39
C ASP A 2 -10.21 2.98 7.33
N ARG A 3 -10.99 3.18 6.27
CA ARG A 3 -10.59 4.00 5.15
C ARG A 3 -10.10 5.40 5.55
N ASN A 4 -10.73 5.99 6.56
CA ASN A 4 -10.42 7.37 6.94
C ASN A 4 -9.09 7.50 7.67
N ASP A 5 -8.48 6.39 8.05
CA ASP A 5 -7.17 6.40 8.71
C ASP A 5 -6.01 6.45 7.73
N PHE A 6 -6.28 6.33 6.42
CA PHE A 6 -5.25 6.25 5.40
C PHE A 6 -5.45 7.28 4.30
N GLN A 7 -4.34 7.72 3.71
CA GLN A 7 -4.35 8.65 2.58
C GLN A 7 -3.39 8.16 1.50
N PRO A 8 -3.69 8.46 0.23
CA PRO A 8 -2.76 8.13 -0.86
C PRO A 8 -1.42 8.86 -0.70
N ASP A 9 -0.40 8.32 -1.34
CA ASP A 9 0.93 8.92 -1.37
C ASP A 9 1.46 9.22 0.01
N THR A 10 1.23 8.29 0.93
CA THR A 10 1.65 8.42 2.32
C THR A 10 2.31 7.11 2.73
N ARG A 11 3.42 7.24 3.46
CA ARG A 11 4.13 6.08 4.02
C ARG A 11 3.66 5.88 5.45
N TYR A 12 3.24 4.66 5.76
CA TYR A 12 2.78 4.30 7.10
C TYR A 12 3.67 3.21 7.67
N THR A 13 4.04 3.37 8.93
CA THR A 13 4.61 2.28 9.71
C THR A 13 3.47 1.69 10.52
N ILE A 14 3.19 0.41 10.32
CA ILE A 14 2.02 -0.24 10.89
C ILE A 14 2.39 -1.54 11.58
N THR A 15 1.48 -2.02 12.40
CA THR A 15 1.45 -3.41 12.85
C THR A 15 0.42 -4.11 11.98
N TRP A 16 0.85 -5.10 11.25
CA TRP A 16 0.06 -5.75 10.19
C TRP A 16 -0.13 -7.23 10.47
N ARG A 17 -1.38 -7.68 10.32
CA ARG A 17 -1.70 -9.11 10.40
C ARG A 17 -1.73 -9.65 8.98
N ASP A 18 -0.77 -10.53 8.67
CA ASP A 18 -0.65 -11.08 7.32
C ASP A 18 -1.68 -12.20 7.07
N ALA A 19 -1.64 -12.78 5.86
CA ALA A 19 -2.59 -13.81 5.46
C ALA A 19 -2.53 -15.06 6.33
N ALA A 20 -1.38 -15.31 6.95
CA ALA A 20 -1.20 -16.44 7.88
C ALA A 20 -1.68 -16.12 9.29
N GLY A 21 -2.18 -14.91 9.52
CA GLY A 21 -2.60 -14.49 10.84
C GLY A 21 -1.48 -13.99 11.73
N LYS A 22 -0.27 -13.90 11.20
CA LYS A 22 0.89 -13.45 11.97
C LYS A 22 0.92 -11.94 12.02
N VAL A 23 1.16 -11.39 13.20
CA VAL A 23 1.23 -9.94 13.40
C VAL A 23 2.69 -9.52 13.42
N ARG A 24 3.04 -8.52 12.59
CA ARG A 24 4.42 -8.04 12.50
C ARG A 24 4.46 -6.60 12.07
N PRO A 25 5.57 -5.89 12.33
CA PRO A 25 5.72 -4.52 11.85
C PRO A 25 5.96 -4.50 10.35
N ALA A 26 5.48 -3.44 9.70
CA ALA A 26 5.73 -3.24 8.28
C ALA A 26 5.66 -1.75 7.99
N THR A 27 6.43 -1.30 7.00
CA THR A 27 6.31 0.05 6.46
C THR A 27 5.77 -0.08 5.05
N ILE A 28 4.69 0.63 4.76
CA ILE A 28 4.01 0.53 3.48
C ILE A 28 3.87 1.92 2.85
N TYR A 29 3.87 1.95 1.53
CA TYR A 29 3.52 3.14 0.76
C TYR A 29 2.13 2.91 0.17
N VAL A 30 1.18 3.80 0.47
CA VAL A 30 -0.21 3.66 0.01
C VAL A 30 -0.38 4.40 -1.31
N TYR A 31 -0.85 3.69 -2.33
CA TYR A 31 -1.11 4.27 -3.66
C TYR A 31 -2.54 4.80 -3.75
N ARG A 32 -3.50 4.04 -3.27
CA ARG A 32 -4.90 4.41 -3.39
C ARG A 32 -5.74 3.78 -2.28
N VAL A 33 -6.78 4.48 -1.88
CA VAL A 33 -7.67 4.07 -0.79
C VAL A 33 -9.06 3.84 -1.38
N TYR A 34 -9.62 2.66 -1.13
CA TYR A 34 -10.97 2.30 -1.56
C TYR A 34 -11.86 2.04 -0.33
N ASP A 35 -13.14 1.73 -0.54
CA ASP A 35 -14.07 1.60 0.58
C ASP A 35 -13.70 0.48 1.56
N ALA A 36 -13.29 -0.68 1.04
CA ALA A 36 -13.05 -1.85 1.88
C ALA A 36 -11.57 -2.20 2.00
N PHE A 37 -10.71 -1.61 1.18
CA PHE A 37 -9.30 -1.95 1.15
C PHE A 37 -8.49 -0.81 0.57
N MET A 38 -7.17 -0.92 0.70
CA MET A 38 -6.24 -0.02 0.04
C MET A 38 -5.23 -0.82 -0.78
N ILE A 39 -4.61 -0.16 -1.76
CA ILE A 39 -3.52 -0.73 -2.53
C ILE A 39 -2.25 -0.07 -2.05
N ALA A 40 -1.33 -0.89 -1.57
CA ALA A 40 -0.09 -0.42 -0.97
C ALA A 40 1.05 -1.37 -1.34
N ARG A 41 2.26 -0.92 -1.09
CA ARG A 41 3.46 -1.70 -1.33
C ARG A 41 4.37 -1.62 -0.10
N PRO A 42 4.81 -2.75 0.45
CA PRO A 42 5.85 -2.73 1.48
C PRO A 42 7.10 -2.04 0.93
N THR A 43 7.72 -1.22 1.74
CA THR A 43 8.89 -0.46 1.29
C THR A 43 10.16 -1.28 1.24
N GLY A 44 10.13 -2.49 1.77
CA GLY A 44 11.21 -3.45 1.63
C GLY A 44 10.68 -4.72 1.02
N GLY A 45 11.53 -5.67 0.74
CA GLY A 45 11.11 -6.97 0.29
C GLY A 45 10.84 -7.05 -1.21
N ASP A 46 9.73 -7.66 -1.60
CA ASP A 46 9.48 -8.05 -2.99
C ASP A 46 8.96 -6.95 -3.90
N ALA A 47 8.64 -5.79 -3.36
CA ALA A 47 8.14 -4.66 -4.13
C ALA A 47 6.83 -4.95 -4.87
N LEU A 48 6.05 -5.89 -4.39
CA LEU A 48 4.76 -6.21 -5.01
C LEU A 48 3.67 -5.27 -4.47
N LEU A 49 2.73 -4.91 -5.34
CA LEU A 49 1.52 -4.24 -4.92
C LEU A 49 0.66 -5.22 -4.15
N ARG A 50 0.04 -4.75 -3.07
CA ARG A 50 -0.82 -5.61 -2.25
C ARG A 50 -2.14 -4.92 -1.97
N LYS A 51 -3.19 -5.74 -1.95
CA LYS A 51 -4.50 -5.31 -1.46
C LYS A 51 -4.51 -5.57 0.03
N ILE A 52 -4.65 -4.52 0.81
CA ILE A 52 -4.66 -4.62 2.27
C ILE A 52 -6.04 -4.16 2.75
N ALA A 53 -6.77 -5.08 3.34
CA ALA A 53 -8.04 -4.74 3.97
C ALA A 53 -7.77 -4.01 5.29
N TYR A 54 -8.59 -3.02 5.60
CA TYR A 54 -8.32 -2.18 6.77
C TYR A 54 -8.25 -2.95 8.09
N PRO A 55 -9.07 -4.00 8.30
CA PRO A 55 -8.94 -4.78 9.54
C PRO A 55 -7.61 -5.51 9.70
N GLU A 56 -6.85 -5.68 8.61
CA GLU A 56 -5.52 -6.30 8.70
C GLU A 56 -4.51 -5.39 9.41
N VAL A 57 -4.77 -4.09 9.43
CA VAL A 57 -3.90 -3.15 10.12
C VAL A 57 -4.35 -3.06 11.57
N VAL A 58 -3.49 -3.57 12.46
CA VAL A 58 -3.79 -3.60 13.88
C VAL A 58 -3.57 -2.24 14.51
N GLN A 59 -2.51 -1.53 14.07
CA GLN A 59 -2.14 -0.26 14.65
C GLN A 59 -1.31 0.54 13.64
N ILE A 60 -1.50 1.86 13.62
CA ILE A 60 -0.63 2.78 12.91
C ILE A 60 0.35 3.35 13.93
N VAL A 61 1.64 3.14 13.69
CA VAL A 61 2.71 3.61 14.57
C VAL A 61 3.18 4.99 14.14
N ALA A 62 3.27 5.21 12.83
CA ALA A 62 3.74 6.49 12.29
C ALA A 62 3.16 6.69 10.89
N ALA A 63 3.06 7.94 10.47
CA ALA A 63 2.59 8.30 9.13
C ALA A 63 3.43 9.47 8.64
N GLN A 64 3.80 9.43 7.36
CA GLN A 64 4.60 10.47 6.75
C GLN A 64 4.13 10.70 5.32
N ALA A 65 3.66 11.92 5.03
CA ALA A 65 3.30 12.30 3.68
C ALA A 65 4.56 12.30 2.80
N VAL A 66 4.42 11.79 1.58
CA VAL A 66 5.55 11.68 0.66
C VAL A 66 5.51 12.86 -0.30
N ALA A 67 6.64 13.57 -0.42
CA ALA A 67 6.74 14.73 -1.32
C ALA A 67 6.49 14.27 -2.76
N PRO A 68 5.89 15.13 -3.61
CA PRO A 68 5.61 14.75 -5.00
C PRO A 68 6.81 14.21 -5.77
N SER A 69 7.99 14.72 -5.49
CA SER A 69 9.21 14.26 -6.17
C SER A 69 9.63 12.85 -5.77
N ASP A 70 9.11 12.34 -4.65
CA ASP A 70 9.50 11.04 -4.12
C ASP A 70 8.41 9.99 -4.27
N ARG A 71 7.30 10.33 -4.91
CA ARG A 71 6.19 9.39 -5.10
C ARG A 71 6.51 8.37 -6.17
N TYR A 72 6.02 7.15 -5.95
CA TYR A 72 6.16 6.10 -6.94
C TYR A 72 5.08 6.22 -7.98
N LEU A 73 5.41 5.89 -9.24
CA LEU A 73 4.46 5.87 -10.34
C LEU A 73 4.03 4.45 -10.61
N VAL A 74 2.73 4.27 -10.77
CA VAL A 74 2.12 2.99 -11.11
C VAL A 74 1.11 3.25 -12.22
N PRO A 75 1.08 2.43 -13.30
CA PRO A 75 0.07 2.58 -14.32
C PRO A 75 -1.33 2.57 -13.73
N ALA A 76 -2.18 3.46 -14.23
CA ALA A 76 -3.54 3.60 -13.69
C ALA A 76 -4.32 2.28 -13.73
N ALA A 77 -4.09 1.45 -14.74
CA ALA A 77 -4.77 0.17 -14.86
C ALA A 77 -4.50 -0.75 -13.66
N LEU A 78 -3.31 -0.65 -13.06
CA LEU A 78 -2.98 -1.46 -11.90
C LEU A 78 -3.67 -0.97 -10.63
N LEU A 79 -4.22 0.23 -10.66
CA LEU A 79 -4.95 0.79 -9.54
C LEU A 79 -6.47 0.72 -9.75
N ASP A 80 -6.92 0.12 -10.85
CA ASP A 80 -8.35 -0.06 -11.10
C ASP A 80 -8.89 -1.09 -10.12
N GLU A 81 -9.93 -0.74 -9.37
CA GLU A 81 -10.51 -1.60 -8.36
C GLU A 81 -10.92 -2.97 -8.91
N LYS A 82 -11.37 -3.00 -10.16
CA LYS A 82 -11.79 -4.25 -10.81
C LYS A 82 -10.68 -5.29 -10.85
N ASN A 83 -9.44 -4.84 -11.03
CA ASN A 83 -8.29 -5.75 -11.14
C ASN A 83 -7.93 -6.38 -9.81
N TRP A 84 -8.48 -5.88 -8.71
CA TRP A 84 -8.18 -6.37 -7.37
C TRP A 84 -9.31 -7.19 -6.77
N ARG A 85 -10.39 -7.41 -7.53
CA ARG A 85 -11.54 -8.13 -7.00
C ARG A 85 -11.18 -9.53 -6.54
N ASP A 86 -10.37 -10.24 -7.32
CA ASP A 86 -10.05 -11.65 -7.07
C ASP A 86 -8.57 -11.88 -6.78
N ARG A 87 -7.82 -10.84 -6.48
CA ARG A 87 -6.40 -10.99 -6.16
C ARG A 87 -5.99 -10.06 -5.03
N SER A 88 -4.96 -10.49 -4.29
CA SER A 88 -4.43 -9.71 -3.17
C SER A 88 -3.02 -9.20 -3.41
N VAL A 89 -2.35 -9.68 -4.46
CA VAL A 89 -0.97 -9.30 -4.79
C VAL A 89 -0.86 -9.11 -6.29
N MET A 90 -0.12 -8.10 -6.71
CA MET A 90 0.12 -7.85 -8.13
C MET A 90 1.52 -7.32 -8.33
N ALA A 91 2.27 -7.97 -9.22
CA ALA A 91 3.58 -7.47 -9.63
C ALA A 91 3.41 -6.33 -10.61
N HIS A 92 4.35 -5.38 -10.59
CA HIS A 92 4.38 -4.33 -11.59
C HIS A 92 5.83 -4.03 -11.94
N TYR A 93 6.01 -3.31 -13.04
CA TYR A 93 7.33 -3.18 -13.64
C TYR A 93 8.11 -1.99 -13.15
N SER A 94 7.47 -1.00 -12.57
CA SER A 94 8.14 0.21 -12.12
C SER A 94 7.96 0.38 -10.63
N THR A 95 9.07 0.38 -9.92
CA THR A 95 9.09 0.63 -8.49
C THR A 95 9.86 1.89 -8.17
N SER A 96 10.37 2.58 -9.20
CA SER A 96 11.19 3.76 -9.01
C SER A 96 10.32 4.96 -8.65
N PRO A 97 10.82 5.88 -7.85
CA PRO A 97 10.15 7.15 -7.63
C PRO A 97 9.99 7.91 -8.94
N ALA A 98 8.98 8.78 -9.00
CA ALA A 98 8.73 9.56 -10.21
C ALA A 98 9.95 10.36 -10.65
N ARG A 99 10.67 10.94 -9.72
CA ARG A 99 11.87 11.72 -10.04
C ARG A 99 13.03 10.89 -10.57
N GLY A 100 12.98 9.60 -10.39
CA GLY A 100 14.03 8.69 -10.81
C GLY A 100 13.91 8.25 -12.26
N LYS A 101 12.98 8.79 -12.93
CA LYS A 101 12.74 8.45 -14.32
C LYS A 101 13.22 9.54 -15.23
#